data_dfa7d89414123d6a5d8dbf72f4e73db3
#
_entry.id   dfa7d89414123d6a5d8dbf72f4e73db3
#
_cell.length_a   1.000
_cell.length_b   1.000
_cell.length_c   1.000
_cell.angle_alpha   90.00
_cell.angle_beta   90.00
_cell.angle_gamma   90.00
#
_symmetry.space_group_name_H-M   'P 1'
#
loop_
_entity.id
_entity.type
_entity.pdbx_description
1 polymer ?
#
loop_
_entity_poly.entity_id
_entity_poly.type
_entity_poly.pdbx_seq_one_letter_code
_entity_poly.pdbx_strand_id
1 'polypeptide(L)'
;EQLISRYERYIACARQPGLRDIQRRILQQRTDAVVEVVERSGRSVRAELLTALVCAVDGAVVAALVGDGDGPRANARSTLIDVLDVLAPFD
;
A
#
# COMPACT_ATOMS: atom_id res chain seq x y z
N GLU A 1 -9.43 -12.33 3.07
CA GLU A 1 -8.81 -13.61 3.40
C GLU A 1 -7.30 -13.58 3.16
N GLN A 2 -6.88 -13.34 1.92
CA GLN A 2 -5.45 -13.28 1.61
C GLN A 2 -4.74 -12.14 2.33
N LEU A 3 -5.44 -11.02 2.52
CA LEU A 3 -4.88 -9.87 3.19
C LEU A 3 -4.68 -10.14 4.69
N ILE A 4 -5.64 -10.82 5.33
CA ILE A 4 -5.53 -11.22 6.73
C ILE A 4 -4.35 -12.16 6.91
N SER A 5 -4.19 -13.15 6.02
CA SER A 5 -3.05 -14.07 6.05
C SER A 5 -1.72 -13.32 5.90
N ARG A 6 -1.69 -12.27 5.11
CA ARG A 6 -0.49 -11.44 4.93
C ARG A 6 -0.11 -10.73 6.22
N TYR A 7 -1.08 -10.17 6.95
CA TYR A 7 -0.81 -9.52 8.23
C TYR A 7 -0.33 -10.51 9.28
N GLU A 8 -0.95 -11.69 9.35
CA GLU A 8 -0.48 -12.76 10.24
C GLU A 8 0.96 -13.15 9.92
N ARG A 9 1.30 -13.20 8.64
CA ARG A 9 2.66 -13.49 8.19
C ARG A 9 3.65 -12.42 8.64
N TYR A 10 3.28 -11.15 8.56
CA TYR A 10 4.13 -10.06 9.05
C TYR A 10 4.39 -10.18 10.54
N ILE A 11 3.38 -10.51 11.32
CA ILE A 11 3.52 -10.70 12.76
C ILE A 11 4.46 -11.88 13.05
N ALA A 12 4.30 -12.99 12.34
CA ALA A 12 5.18 -14.16 12.49
C ALA A 12 6.62 -13.83 12.12
N CYS A 13 6.82 -13.09 11.01
CA CYS A 13 8.16 -12.71 10.54
C CYS A 13 8.87 -11.79 11.51
N ALA A 14 8.14 -10.96 12.26
CA ALA A 14 8.74 -10.12 13.28
C ALA A 14 9.42 -10.91 14.38
N ARG A 15 9.05 -12.17 14.56
CA ARG A 15 9.60 -13.08 15.59
C ARG A 15 10.68 -14.00 15.05
N GLN A 16 10.86 -14.10 13.72
CA GLN A 16 11.79 -15.02 13.09
C GLN A 16 12.72 -14.26 12.14
N PRO A 17 14.00 -14.09 12.54
CA PRO A 17 14.93 -13.28 11.74
C PRO A 17 15.12 -13.75 10.29
N GLY A 18 15.08 -15.06 10.06
CA GLY A 18 15.23 -15.61 8.71
C GLY A 18 14.12 -15.19 7.75
N LEU A 19 12.91 -14.97 8.27
CA LEU A 19 11.76 -14.54 7.46
C LEU A 19 11.76 -13.03 7.21
N ARG A 20 12.48 -12.25 8.01
CA ARG A 20 12.56 -10.80 7.83
C ARG A 20 13.15 -10.41 6.48
N ASP A 21 14.19 -11.11 6.04
CA ASP A 21 14.83 -10.80 4.76
C ASP A 21 13.89 -11.06 3.60
N ILE A 22 13.11 -12.15 3.67
CA ILE A 22 12.12 -12.48 2.65
C ILE A 22 11.04 -11.39 2.62
N GLN A 23 10.55 -10.98 3.79
CA GLN A 23 9.54 -9.93 3.88
C GLN A 23 10.05 -8.58 3.39
N ARG A 24 11.32 -8.26 3.65
CA ARG A 24 11.93 -7.04 3.12
C ARG A 24 11.91 -7.01 1.59
N ARG A 25 12.23 -8.13 0.96
CA ARG A 25 12.18 -8.23 -0.50
C ARG A 25 10.78 -8.04 -1.04
N ILE A 26 9.79 -8.67 -0.40
CA ILE A 26 8.39 -8.53 -0.79
C ILE A 26 7.96 -7.08 -0.66
N LEU A 27 8.30 -6.44 0.46
CA LEU A 27 8.00 -5.03 0.68
C LEU A 27 8.66 -4.14 -0.36
N GLN A 28 9.91 -4.41 -0.71
CA GLN A 28 10.64 -3.66 -1.72
C GLN A 28 9.99 -3.80 -3.10
N GLN A 29 9.58 -5.01 -3.46
CA GLN A 29 8.88 -5.24 -4.73
C GLN A 29 7.56 -4.48 -4.80
N ARG A 30 6.81 -4.43 -3.70
CA ARG A 30 5.57 -3.68 -3.61
C ARG A 30 5.82 -2.18 -3.73
N THR A 31 6.85 -1.70 -3.07
CA THR A 31 7.25 -0.30 -3.14
C THR A 31 7.61 0.08 -4.57
N ASP A 32 8.40 -0.74 -5.24
CA ASP A 32 8.79 -0.51 -6.64
C ASP A 32 7.57 -0.49 -7.56
N ALA A 33 6.61 -1.38 -7.33
CA ALA A 33 5.37 -1.43 -8.12
C ALA A 33 4.54 -0.16 -7.92
N VAL A 34 4.43 0.32 -6.70
CA VAL A 34 3.70 1.57 -6.39
C VAL A 34 4.37 2.76 -7.08
N VAL A 35 5.69 2.85 -7.00
CA VAL A 35 6.46 3.92 -7.66
C VAL A 35 6.22 3.90 -9.16
N GLU A 36 6.28 2.73 -9.78
CA GLU A 36 6.05 2.58 -11.21
C GLU A 36 4.66 3.08 -11.62
N VAL A 37 3.63 2.69 -10.89
CA VAL A 37 2.27 3.13 -11.17
C VAL A 37 2.14 4.64 -11.01
N VAL A 38 2.72 5.20 -9.96
CA VAL A 38 2.70 6.64 -9.70
C VAL A 38 3.36 7.40 -10.87
N GLU A 39 4.53 6.96 -11.30
CA GLU A 39 5.25 7.61 -12.40
C GLU A 39 4.50 7.51 -13.72
N ARG A 40 3.89 6.35 -14.00
CA ARG A 40 3.10 6.17 -15.22
C ARG A 40 1.86 7.05 -15.27
N SER A 41 1.33 7.42 -14.10
CA SER A 41 0.16 8.32 -14.03
C SER A 41 0.54 9.80 -14.13
N GLY A 42 1.81 10.13 -14.33
CA GLY A 42 2.26 11.51 -14.37
C GLY A 42 2.44 12.14 -13.00
N ARG A 43 2.45 11.33 -11.96
CA ARG A 43 2.65 11.77 -10.57
C ARG A 43 4.09 11.50 -10.15
N SER A 44 4.53 12.18 -9.10
CA SER A 44 5.83 11.91 -8.49
C SER A 44 5.69 11.90 -6.98
N VAL A 45 6.51 11.10 -6.30
CA VAL A 45 6.53 10.98 -4.86
C VAL A 45 7.94 11.23 -4.34
N ARG A 46 8.05 12.03 -3.30
CA ARG A 46 9.34 12.27 -2.66
C ARG A 46 9.75 11.03 -1.88
N ALA A 47 11.06 10.77 -1.86
CA ALA A 47 11.59 9.55 -1.23
C ALA A 47 11.16 9.41 0.23
N GLU A 48 11.15 10.51 0.99
CA GLU A 48 10.77 10.50 2.40
C GLU A 48 9.28 10.20 2.62
N LEU A 49 8.44 10.32 1.59
CA LEU A 49 7.01 10.03 1.69
C LEU A 49 6.64 8.66 1.14
N LEU A 50 7.60 7.93 0.60
CA LEU A 50 7.33 6.67 -0.10
C LEU A 50 6.73 5.62 0.83
N THR A 51 7.28 5.45 2.03
CA THR A 51 6.74 4.50 3.01
C THR A 51 5.31 4.88 3.39
N ALA A 52 5.05 6.16 3.62
CA ALA A 52 3.71 6.64 3.95
C ALA A 52 2.73 6.35 2.81
N LEU A 53 3.16 6.52 1.57
CA LEU A 53 2.33 6.24 0.40
C LEU A 53 1.96 4.75 0.32
N VAL A 54 2.95 3.86 0.48
CA VAL A 54 2.70 2.42 0.44
C VAL A 54 1.75 2.00 1.55
N CYS A 55 1.94 2.50 2.77
CA CYS A 55 1.05 2.22 3.89
C CYS A 55 -0.37 2.73 3.64
N ALA A 56 -0.51 3.90 3.04
CA ALA A 56 -1.82 4.47 2.74
C ALA A 56 -2.56 3.67 1.67
N VAL A 57 -1.85 3.19 0.65
CA VAL A 57 -2.43 2.31 -0.37
C VAL A 57 -2.93 1.01 0.27
N ASP A 58 -2.11 0.40 1.12
CA ASP A 58 -2.50 -0.82 1.83
C ASP A 58 -3.72 -0.57 2.72
N GLY A 59 -3.75 0.55 3.43
CA GLY A 59 -4.88 0.92 4.27
C GLY A 59 -6.17 1.10 3.48
N ALA A 60 -6.10 1.71 2.30
CA ALA A 60 -7.25 1.88 1.43
C ALA A 60 -7.79 0.53 0.94
N VAL A 61 -6.90 -0.41 0.61
CA VAL A 61 -7.30 -1.76 0.20
C VAL A 61 -7.99 -2.49 1.35
N VAL A 62 -7.43 -2.41 2.57
CA VAL A 62 -8.04 -3.02 3.75
C VAL A 62 -9.43 -2.44 4.01
N ALA A 63 -9.57 -1.13 3.94
CA ALA A 63 -10.84 -0.46 4.15
C ALA A 63 -11.88 -0.93 3.13
N ALA A 64 -11.49 -1.14 1.88
CA ALA A 64 -12.38 -1.64 0.85
C ALA A 64 -12.85 -3.08 1.13
N LEU A 65 -11.97 -3.91 1.69
CA LEU A 65 -12.29 -5.31 1.98
C LEU A 65 -13.19 -5.48 3.20
N VAL A 66 -13.07 -4.60 4.20
CA VAL A 66 -13.87 -4.71 5.43
C VAL A 66 -15.06 -3.77 5.44
N GLY A 67 -15.17 -2.89 4.46
CA GLY A 67 -16.29 -1.96 4.37
C GLY A 67 -17.59 -2.67 4.04
N ASP A 68 -18.65 -2.30 4.77
CA ASP A 68 -20.00 -2.77 4.49
C ASP A 68 -20.75 -1.76 3.66
N GLY A 69 -21.58 -2.25 2.77
CA GLY A 69 -22.51 -1.41 2.03
C GLY A 69 -22.13 -1.19 0.58
N ASP A 70 -22.93 -0.35 -0.07
CA ASP A 70 -22.80 -0.08 -1.48
C ASP A 70 -21.64 0.86 -1.76
N GLY A 71 -20.68 0.38 -2.51
CA GLY A 71 -19.61 1.21 -3.02
C GLY A 71 -18.30 1.18 -2.25
N PRO A 72 -17.89 0.06 -1.59
CA PRO A 72 -16.57 0.00 -0.97
C PRO A 72 -15.44 0.25 -1.98
N ARG A 73 -15.62 -0.17 -3.23
CA ARG A 73 -14.65 0.12 -4.29
C ARG A 73 -14.60 1.60 -4.65
N ALA A 74 -15.75 2.26 -4.71
CA ALA A 74 -15.81 3.69 -4.99
C ALA A 74 -15.17 4.49 -3.87
N ASN A 75 -15.42 4.11 -2.62
CA ASN A 75 -14.82 4.75 -1.46
C ASN A 75 -13.31 4.55 -1.42
N ALA A 76 -12.84 3.34 -1.71
CA ALA A 76 -11.40 3.05 -1.77
C ALA A 76 -10.73 3.84 -2.87
N ARG A 77 -11.36 3.94 -4.04
CA ARG A 77 -10.82 4.72 -5.16
C ARG A 77 -10.74 6.20 -4.83
N SER A 78 -11.78 6.75 -4.23
CA SER A 78 -11.82 8.15 -3.83
C SER A 78 -10.75 8.45 -2.79
N THR A 79 -10.64 7.61 -1.77
CA THR A 79 -9.62 7.73 -0.72
C THR A 79 -8.22 7.65 -1.33
N LEU A 80 -8.00 6.73 -2.24
CA LEU A 80 -6.71 6.56 -2.89
C LEU A 80 -6.33 7.79 -3.71
N ILE A 81 -7.27 8.35 -4.45
CA ILE A 81 -7.03 9.58 -5.23
C ILE A 81 -6.66 10.74 -4.29
N ASP A 82 -7.39 10.90 -3.19
CA ASP A 82 -7.10 11.95 -2.22
C ASP A 82 -5.71 11.79 -1.61
N VAL A 83 -5.33 10.56 -1.26
CA VAL A 83 -4.00 10.25 -0.75
C VAL A 83 -2.93 10.57 -1.79
N LEU A 84 -3.15 10.19 -3.04
CA LEU A 84 -2.20 10.46 -4.12
C LEU A 84 -2.05 11.95 -4.39
N ASP A 85 -3.13 12.72 -4.27
CA ASP A 85 -3.06 14.17 -4.47
C ASP A 85 -2.20 14.86 -3.42
N VAL A 86 -2.15 14.31 -2.21
CA VAL A 86 -1.32 14.85 -1.12
C VAL A 86 0.11 14.33 -1.18
N LEU A 87 0.29 13.02 -1.32
CA LEU A 87 1.59 12.36 -1.19
C LEU A 87 2.35 12.21 -2.51
N ALA A 88 1.64 12.17 -3.62
CA ALA A 88 2.23 12.00 -4.95
C ALA A 88 1.51 12.88 -5.97
N PRO A 89 1.63 14.21 -5.86
CA PRO A 89 0.92 15.11 -6.76
C PRO A 89 1.41 15.00 -8.20
N PHE A 90 0.61 15.49 -9.13
CA PHE A 90 1.02 15.58 -10.52
C PHE A 90 2.17 16.58 -10.67
N ASP A 91 3.08 16.26 -11.58
CA ASP A 91 4.20 17.13 -11.92
C ASP A 91 3.77 18.43 -12.62
#